data_a197c4357908d20e05c4be2afe435c88
#
_entry.id   a197c4357908d20e05c4be2afe435c88
#
_cell.length_a   1.000
_cell.length_b   1.000
_cell.length_c   1.000
_cell.angle_alpha   90.00
_cell.angle_beta   90.00
_cell.angle_gamma   90.00
#
_symmetry.space_group_name_H-M   'P 1'
#
loop_
_entity.id
_entity.type
_entity.pdbx_description
1 polymer ?
#
loop_
_entity_poly.entity_id
_entity_poly.type
_entity_poly.pdbx_seq_one_letter_code
_entity_poly.pdbx_strand_id
1 'polypeptide(L)'
;MRLLIQRVSDACVEVSGETVGSIRQGLLVFVGFGKKSGESDIPWMVEKLNGLRIFPDSEGHMNLNIHEISGEILVVSQFTLY
;
A
#
# COMPACT_ATOMS: atom_id res chain seq x y z
N MET A 1 -0.28 14.90 0.71
CA MET A 1 0.14 13.52 0.35
C MET A 1 -0.98 12.84 -0.42
N ARG A 2 -0.63 12.17 -1.49
CA ARG A 2 -1.58 11.38 -2.29
C ARG A 2 -1.19 9.92 -2.24
N LEU A 3 -2.19 9.06 -2.16
CA LEU A 3 -2.00 7.61 -2.15
C LEU A 3 -2.75 6.98 -3.33
N LEU A 4 -2.08 6.12 -4.05
CA LEU A 4 -2.72 5.22 -5.00
C LEU A 4 -2.53 3.80 -4.47
N ILE A 5 -3.62 3.14 -4.14
CA ILE A 5 -3.59 1.85 -3.46
C ILE A 5 -4.15 0.79 -4.39
N GLN A 6 -3.38 -0.29 -4.56
CA GLN A 6 -3.81 -1.45 -5.34
C GLN A 6 -3.76 -2.71 -4.49
N ARG A 7 -4.81 -3.49 -4.58
CA ARG A 7 -4.85 -4.83 -3.99
C ARG A 7 -4.14 -5.78 -4.95
N VAL A 8 -3.18 -6.56 -4.46
CA VAL A 8 -2.37 -7.44 -5.29
C VAL A 8 -2.27 -8.84 -4.70
N SER A 9 -2.10 -9.84 -5.57
CA SER A 9 -1.76 -11.21 -5.14
C SER A 9 -0.26 -11.35 -4.91
N ASP A 10 0.52 -10.53 -5.62
CA ASP A 10 1.95 -10.37 -5.42
C ASP A 10 2.39 -9.09 -6.12
N ALA A 11 3.51 -8.54 -5.70
CA ALA A 11 4.11 -7.36 -6.33
C ALA A 11 5.60 -7.33 -6.07
N CYS A 12 6.35 -6.74 -6.99
CA CYS A 12 7.77 -6.48 -6.79
C CYS A 12 8.18 -5.17 -7.46
N VAL A 13 9.26 -4.59 -6.94
CA VAL A 13 9.88 -3.40 -7.53
C VAL A 13 11.33 -3.74 -7.87
N GLU A 14 11.70 -3.47 -9.10
CA GLU A 14 13.06 -3.68 -9.59
C GLU A 14 13.70 -2.33 -9.95
N VAL A 15 14.99 -2.22 -9.65
CA VAL A 15 15.80 -1.07 -10.05
C VAL A 15 17.07 -1.61 -10.66
N SER A 16 17.35 -1.24 -11.92
CA SER A 16 18.53 -1.67 -12.67
C SER A 16 18.70 -3.19 -12.69
N GLY A 17 17.58 -3.92 -12.83
CA GLY A 17 17.59 -5.37 -12.91
C GLY A 17 17.63 -6.09 -11.56
N GLU A 18 17.65 -5.34 -10.46
CA GLU A 18 17.64 -5.92 -9.12
C GLU A 18 16.29 -5.69 -8.42
N THR A 19 15.78 -6.74 -7.79
CA THR A 19 14.57 -6.63 -6.97
C THR A 19 14.92 -5.96 -5.65
N VAL A 20 14.36 -4.77 -5.42
CA VAL A 20 14.59 -3.99 -4.19
C VAL A 20 13.45 -4.12 -3.20
N GLY A 21 12.33 -4.68 -3.61
CA GLY A 21 11.22 -4.96 -2.72
C GLY A 21 10.27 -5.94 -3.37
N SER A 22 9.69 -6.83 -2.59
CA SER A 22 8.65 -7.75 -3.07
C SER A 22 7.72 -8.12 -1.94
N ILE A 23 6.46 -8.39 -2.28
CA ILE A 23 5.45 -8.87 -1.36
C ILE A 23 4.62 -9.97 -2.00
N ARG A 24 3.98 -10.76 -1.15
CA ARG A 24 2.91 -11.68 -1.54
C ARG A 24 1.59 -10.92 -1.54
N GLN A 25 0.48 -11.59 -1.25
CA GLN A 25 -0.82 -10.94 -1.17
C GLN A 25 -0.80 -9.72 -0.24
N GLY A 26 -1.36 -8.62 -0.70
CA GLY A 26 -1.42 -7.43 0.11
C GLY A 26 -1.75 -6.18 -0.69
N LEU A 27 -1.12 -5.09 -0.33
CA LEU A 27 -1.32 -3.77 -0.94
C LEU A 27 -0.03 -3.24 -1.55
N LEU A 28 -0.15 -2.78 -2.79
CA LEU A 28 0.87 -1.97 -3.45
C LEU A 28 0.42 -0.52 -3.32
N VAL A 29 1.24 0.32 -2.71
CA VAL A 29 0.89 1.70 -2.40
C VAL A 29 1.90 2.64 -3.04
N PHE A 30 1.42 3.50 -3.94
CA PHE A 30 2.22 4.59 -4.49
C PHE A 30 1.93 5.84 -3.69
N VAL A 31 2.97 6.49 -3.20
CA VAL A 31 2.86 7.66 -2.34
C VAL A 31 3.47 8.86 -3.03
N GLY A 32 2.68 9.92 -3.22
CA GLY A 32 3.15 11.21 -3.69
C GLY A 32 3.15 12.21 -2.55
N PHE A 33 4.26 12.92 -2.39
CA PHE A 33 4.40 13.96 -1.38
C PHE A 33 4.35 15.32 -2.03
N GLY A 34 3.47 16.19 -1.54
CA GLY A 34 3.39 17.57 -1.98
C GLY A 34 4.27 18.48 -1.12
N LYS A 35 4.31 19.76 -1.48
CA LYS A 35 5.11 20.76 -0.77
C LYS A 35 4.70 20.95 0.69
N LYS A 36 3.45 20.67 1.01
CA LYS A 36 2.90 20.82 2.36
C LYS A 36 2.86 19.51 3.14
N SER A 37 3.35 18.43 2.54
CA SER A 37 3.41 17.14 3.21
C SER A 37 4.51 17.15 4.28
N GLY A 38 4.23 16.52 5.41
CA GLY A 38 5.17 16.47 6.52
C GLY A 38 5.21 15.10 7.17
N GLU A 39 6.06 14.95 8.17
CA GLU A 39 6.25 13.70 8.89
C GLU A 39 4.96 13.19 9.56
N SER A 40 4.06 14.10 9.92
CA SER A 40 2.77 13.75 10.52
C SER A 40 1.87 12.98 9.57
N ASP A 41 2.11 13.05 8.25
CA ASP A 41 1.33 12.33 7.26
C ASP A 41 1.63 10.84 7.28
N ILE A 42 2.81 10.43 7.71
CA ILE A 42 3.22 9.02 7.73
C ILE A 42 2.41 8.20 8.74
N PRO A 43 2.26 8.62 10.01
CA PRO A 43 1.37 7.93 10.94
C PRO A 43 -0.07 7.86 10.46
N TRP A 44 -0.58 8.93 9.84
CA TRP A 44 -1.92 8.95 9.26
C TRP A 44 -2.05 7.91 8.16
N MET A 45 -1.06 7.82 7.27
CA MET A 45 -1.04 6.85 6.19
C MET A 45 -1.05 5.41 6.72
N VAL A 46 -0.21 5.12 7.70
CA VAL A 46 -0.12 3.79 8.31
C VAL A 46 -1.45 3.38 8.93
N GLU A 47 -2.06 4.27 9.69
CA GLU A 47 -3.37 4.02 10.29
C GLU A 47 -4.44 3.78 9.23
N LYS A 48 -4.44 4.58 8.17
CA LYS A 48 -5.41 4.46 7.08
C LYS A 48 -5.27 3.11 6.37
N LEU A 49 -4.04 2.72 6.02
CA LEU A 49 -3.79 1.45 5.33
C LEU A 49 -4.17 0.25 6.19
N ASN A 50 -3.90 0.31 7.49
CA ASN A 50 -4.23 -0.77 8.40
C ASN A 50 -5.74 -0.93 8.60
N GLY A 51 -6.50 0.14 8.41
CA GLY A 51 -7.94 0.15 8.61
C GLY A 51 -8.78 -0.17 7.38
N LEU A 52 -8.17 -0.20 6.19
CA LEU A 52 -8.92 -0.48 4.97
C LEU A 52 -9.42 -1.92 4.92
N ARG A 53 -10.72 -2.09 4.67
CA ARG A 53 -11.39 -3.40 4.63
C ARG A 53 -11.70 -3.76 3.18
N ILE A 54 -10.67 -3.90 2.36
CA ILE A 54 -10.80 -4.10 0.91
C ILE A 54 -10.42 -5.51 0.46
N PHE A 55 -10.25 -6.43 1.39
CA PHE A 55 -10.00 -7.84 1.07
C PHE A 55 -11.27 -8.66 1.28
N PRO A 56 -11.60 -9.56 0.33
CA PRO A 56 -12.81 -10.35 0.45
C PRO A 56 -12.73 -11.36 1.58
N ASP A 57 -13.84 -11.50 2.31
CA ASP A 57 -14.00 -12.54 3.31
C ASP A 57 -14.47 -13.85 2.65
N SER A 58 -14.80 -14.86 3.46
CA SER A 58 -15.23 -16.16 2.96
C SER A 58 -16.55 -16.11 2.17
N GLU A 59 -17.33 -15.03 2.34
CA GLU A 59 -18.59 -14.81 1.63
C GLU A 59 -18.45 -13.90 0.41
N GLY A 60 -17.23 -13.46 0.10
CA GLY A 60 -16.95 -12.58 -1.02
C GLY A 60 -17.19 -11.10 -0.74
N HIS A 61 -17.53 -10.72 0.48
CA HIS A 61 -17.71 -9.33 0.85
C HIS A 61 -16.37 -8.66 1.18
N MET A 62 -16.18 -7.42 0.77
CA MET A 62 -14.99 -6.62 1.08
C MET A 62 -15.01 -6.20 2.54
N ASN A 63 -14.52 -7.05 3.42
CA ASN A 63 -14.66 -6.92 4.86
C ASN A 63 -13.37 -7.09 5.66
N LEU A 64 -12.34 -7.67 5.10
CA LEU A 64 -11.10 -7.95 5.81
C LEU A 64 -10.06 -6.87 5.57
N ASN A 65 -9.31 -6.53 6.63
CA ASN A 65 -8.18 -5.62 6.52
C ASN A 65 -6.87 -6.40 6.26
N ILE A 66 -5.76 -5.68 6.10
CA ILE A 66 -4.47 -6.27 5.76
C ILE A 66 -3.97 -7.25 6.83
N HIS A 67 -4.27 -7.00 8.09
CA HIS A 67 -3.86 -7.85 9.20
C HIS A 67 -4.62 -9.17 9.23
N GLU A 68 -5.92 -9.10 8.92
CA GLU A 68 -6.79 -10.28 8.94
C GLU A 68 -6.43 -11.31 7.89
N ILE A 69 -5.82 -10.89 6.79
CA ILE A 69 -5.35 -11.79 5.72
C ILE A 69 -3.87 -12.13 5.85
N SER A 70 -3.20 -11.64 6.90
CA SER A 70 -1.74 -11.75 7.06
C SER A 70 -1.00 -11.21 5.83
N GLY A 71 -1.49 -10.11 5.29
CA GLY A 71 -0.95 -9.51 4.08
C GLY A 71 0.26 -8.63 4.34
N GLU A 72 0.86 -8.18 3.25
CA GLU A 72 2.04 -7.34 3.26
C GLU A 72 1.75 -6.04 2.51
N ILE A 73 2.52 -5.00 2.79
CA ILE A 73 2.39 -3.71 2.12
C ILE A 73 3.73 -3.35 1.48
N LEU A 74 3.68 -3.03 0.18
CA LEU A 74 4.83 -2.51 -0.55
C LEU A 74 4.57 -1.05 -0.88
N VAL A 75 5.39 -0.16 -0.33
CA VAL A 75 5.25 1.29 -0.52
C VAL A 75 6.29 1.77 -1.51
N VAL A 76 5.84 2.49 -2.52
CA VAL A 76 6.70 3.06 -3.56
C VAL A 76 6.48 4.57 -3.59
N SER A 77 7.58 5.31 -3.48
CA SER A 77 7.54 6.76 -3.58
C SER A 77 7.39 7.18 -5.06
N GLN A 78 6.45 8.08 -5.34
CA GLN A 78 6.18 8.53 -6.71
C GLN A 78 6.12 10.06 -6.78
N PHE A 79 7.04 10.63 -7.54
CA PHE A 79 7.05 12.06 -7.76
C PHE A 79 5.97 12.51 -8.77
N THR A 80 5.50 11.60 -9.60
CA THR A 80 4.55 11.88 -10.67
C THR A 80 3.08 11.92 -10.24
N LEU A 81 2.78 11.67 -8.97
CA LEU A 81 1.41 11.73 -8.44
C LEU A 81 0.92 13.15 -8.21
N TYR A 82 1.78 14.13 -8.36
CA TYR A 82 1.44 15.55 -8.24
C TYR A 82 1.70 16.30 -9.53
#